data_2d7f2c9762184af39f80624081b6746d
#
_entry.id   2d7f2c9762184af39f80624081b6746d
#
_cell.length_a   1.000
_cell.length_b   1.000
_cell.length_c   1.000
_cell.angle_alpha   90.00
_cell.angle_beta   90.00
_cell.angle_gamma   90.00
#
_symmetry.space_group_name_H-M   'P 1'
#
loop_
_entity.id
_entity.type
_entity.pdbx_description
1 polymer ?
#
loop_
_entity_poly.entity_id
_entity_poly.type
_entity_poly.pdbx_seq_one_letter_code
_entity_poly.pdbx_strand_id
1 'polypeptide(L)'
;CTRCGYHRIEGNEAAGHIPGAPATCMEPQLCTRCGAVLKNALGHDYKSEVTAPTCTEMGYTTNTCARCGDSNKSDYTEPTGHKPSDWIVDKQPTTDSEGSKHKECTVCGEKLETQPIEKIYNSATTDSKGEAVVGGYLVTVTDTDTKNPVANDAVALHKDNSIPIRLP
;
A
#
# COMPACT_ATOMS: atom_id res chain seq x y z
N CYS A 1 23.85 56.91 -14.34
CA CYS A 1 23.69 55.51 -14.73
C CYS A 1 24.07 55.37 -16.21
N THR A 2 25.22 54.78 -16.51
CA THR A 2 25.75 54.61 -17.89
C THR A 2 24.84 53.74 -18.76
N ARG A 3 23.99 52.92 -18.15
CA ARG A 3 23.07 51.99 -18.85
C ARG A 3 21.75 52.66 -19.28
N CYS A 4 21.35 53.77 -18.61
CA CYS A 4 20.13 54.51 -18.95
C CYS A 4 20.37 55.66 -19.93
N GLY A 5 21.60 55.86 -20.46
CA GLY A 5 21.93 56.93 -21.37
C GLY A 5 21.77 58.34 -20.82
N TYR A 6 21.54 58.51 -19.54
CA TYR A 6 21.39 59.79 -18.89
C TYR A 6 22.77 60.34 -18.53
N HIS A 7 23.24 61.31 -19.32
CA HIS A 7 24.31 62.21 -18.90
C HIS A 7 23.73 63.24 -17.95
N ARG A 8 24.40 63.47 -16.82
CA ARG A 8 24.07 64.58 -15.91
C ARG A 8 24.24 65.92 -16.63
N ILE A 9 23.14 66.54 -17.00
CA ILE A 9 23.12 67.92 -17.34
C ILE A 9 23.01 68.67 -16.01
N GLU A 10 23.94 69.63 -15.77
CA GLU A 10 23.92 70.43 -14.54
C GLU A 10 22.53 71.03 -14.36
N GLY A 11 21.84 70.71 -13.27
CA GLY A 11 20.52 71.22 -12.90
C GLY A 11 19.34 70.31 -13.00
N ASN A 12 19.47 69.04 -13.55
CA ASN A 12 18.38 68.05 -13.52
C ASN A 12 18.72 66.90 -12.57
N GLU A 13 17.84 66.64 -11.58
CA GLU A 13 17.92 65.46 -10.77
C GLU A 13 17.89 64.22 -11.67
N ALA A 14 18.76 63.24 -11.39
CA ALA A 14 18.78 61.99 -12.14
C ALA A 14 17.41 61.33 -12.04
N ALA A 15 16.68 61.22 -13.15
CA ALA A 15 15.40 60.57 -13.17
C ALA A 15 15.59 59.11 -12.71
N GLY A 16 15.01 58.80 -11.58
CA GLY A 16 15.13 57.46 -10.96
C GLY A 16 14.63 56.32 -11.87
N HIS A 17 14.88 55.11 -11.48
CA HIS A 17 14.35 53.94 -12.16
C HIS A 17 12.83 53.89 -12.01
N ILE A 18 12.12 53.54 -13.09
CA ILE A 18 10.67 53.31 -13.08
C ILE A 18 10.44 51.79 -12.94
N PRO A 19 9.89 51.35 -11.82
CA PRO A 19 9.61 49.91 -11.63
C PRO A 19 8.61 49.40 -12.66
N GLY A 20 8.92 48.28 -13.29
CA GLY A 20 7.98 47.48 -14.09
C GLY A 20 7.17 46.56 -13.24
N ALA A 21 6.67 45.45 -13.86
CA ALA A 21 5.92 44.43 -13.15
C ALA A 21 6.68 43.92 -11.91
N PRO A 22 6.00 43.57 -10.82
CA PRO A 22 6.64 43.03 -9.65
C PRO A 22 7.41 41.74 -9.98
N ALA A 23 8.50 41.47 -9.24
CA ALA A 23 9.22 40.20 -9.37
C ALA A 23 8.33 39.05 -9.07
N THR A 24 8.39 38.00 -9.90
CA THR A 24 7.72 36.70 -9.71
C THR A 24 8.72 35.68 -9.17
N CYS A 25 8.29 34.42 -9.02
CA CYS A 25 9.21 33.35 -8.64
C CYS A 25 10.35 33.16 -9.63
N MET A 26 10.10 33.41 -10.92
CA MET A 26 11.05 33.12 -11.99
C MET A 26 11.60 34.40 -12.63
N GLU A 27 10.86 35.52 -12.61
CA GLU A 27 11.22 36.72 -13.29
C GLU A 27 11.57 37.86 -12.32
N PRO A 28 12.66 38.58 -12.58
CA PRO A 28 13.04 39.76 -11.81
C PRO A 28 12.18 40.97 -12.15
N GLN A 29 12.06 41.90 -11.23
CA GLN A 29 11.50 43.21 -11.52
C GLN A 29 12.54 44.07 -12.24
N LEU A 30 12.19 44.53 -13.44
CA LEU A 30 13.05 45.36 -14.27
C LEU A 30 12.59 46.81 -14.28
N CYS A 31 13.54 47.70 -14.49
CA CYS A 31 13.22 49.11 -14.82
C CYS A 31 12.64 49.18 -16.25
N THR A 32 11.45 49.77 -16.42
CA THR A 32 10.79 49.90 -17.72
C THR A 32 11.55 50.87 -18.68
N ARG A 33 12.42 51.70 -18.15
CA ARG A 33 13.17 52.68 -18.94
C ARG A 33 14.51 52.13 -19.47
N CYS A 34 15.22 51.35 -18.65
CA CYS A 34 16.61 50.95 -18.99
C CYS A 34 16.84 49.42 -18.84
N GLY A 35 15.88 48.65 -18.45
CA GLY A 35 16.01 47.20 -18.26
C GLY A 35 16.85 46.76 -17.05
N ALA A 36 17.28 47.72 -16.20
CA ALA A 36 18.07 47.37 -15.02
C ALA A 36 17.24 46.52 -14.05
N VAL A 37 17.86 45.50 -13.45
CA VAL A 37 17.22 44.66 -12.42
C VAL A 37 17.06 45.48 -11.14
N LEU A 38 15.82 45.67 -10.70
CA LEU A 38 15.46 46.39 -9.45
C LEU A 38 15.27 45.46 -8.30
N LYS A 39 14.71 44.26 -8.55
CA LYS A 39 14.61 43.16 -7.62
C LYS A 39 14.87 41.86 -8.36
N ASN A 40 15.62 40.96 -7.76
CA ASN A 40 15.83 39.63 -8.31
C ASN A 40 14.53 38.84 -8.30
N ALA A 41 14.44 37.77 -9.11
CA ALA A 41 13.40 36.80 -9.03
C ALA A 41 13.31 36.24 -7.59
N LEU A 42 12.11 36.03 -7.10
CA LEU A 42 11.86 35.64 -5.71
C LEU A 42 12.27 34.19 -5.40
N GLY A 43 12.42 33.37 -6.46
CA GLY A 43 12.59 31.94 -6.33
C GLY A 43 11.29 31.28 -5.87
N HIS A 44 11.27 29.93 -5.85
CA HIS A 44 10.17 29.16 -5.34
C HIS A 44 10.30 28.95 -3.82
N ASP A 45 9.16 28.96 -3.14
CA ASP A 45 9.01 28.68 -1.72
C ASP A 45 8.18 27.40 -1.60
N TYR A 46 8.83 26.27 -1.73
CA TYR A 46 8.16 24.99 -1.76
C TYR A 46 7.77 24.50 -0.36
N LYS A 47 6.51 24.08 -0.25
CA LYS A 47 6.01 23.27 0.86
C LYS A 47 5.89 21.84 0.39
N SER A 48 6.42 20.92 1.16
CA SER A 48 6.47 19.49 0.84
C SER A 48 5.38 18.75 1.59
N GLU A 49 4.68 17.86 0.88
CA GLU A 49 3.70 16.92 1.41
C GLU A 49 4.07 15.51 0.96
N VAL A 50 4.19 14.58 1.91
CA VAL A 50 4.56 13.20 1.65
C VAL A 50 3.31 12.36 1.46
N THR A 51 3.22 11.67 0.32
CA THR A 51 2.27 10.60 0.05
C THR A 51 2.99 9.27 0.25
N ALA A 52 2.55 8.50 1.26
CA ALA A 52 3.15 7.19 1.52
C ALA A 52 2.81 6.19 0.40
N PRO A 53 3.70 5.21 0.12
CA PRO A 53 3.40 4.15 -0.84
C PRO A 53 2.29 3.23 -0.32
N THR A 54 1.53 2.68 -1.25
CA THR A 54 0.56 1.62 -0.98
C THR A 54 1.15 0.25 -1.34
N CYS A 55 0.34 -0.80 -1.29
CA CYS A 55 0.79 -2.11 -1.73
C CYS A 55 1.20 -2.14 -3.21
N THR A 56 0.56 -1.32 -4.05
CA THR A 56 0.69 -1.34 -5.51
C THR A 56 1.17 -0.03 -6.10
N GLU A 57 1.03 1.07 -5.37
CA GLU A 57 1.40 2.40 -5.87
C GLU A 57 2.62 2.96 -5.16
N MET A 58 3.45 3.67 -5.91
CA MET A 58 4.62 4.36 -5.38
C MET A 58 4.22 5.51 -4.47
N GLY A 59 4.99 5.70 -3.40
CA GLY A 59 4.97 6.92 -2.62
C GLY A 59 5.79 8.02 -3.30
N TYR A 60 5.54 9.27 -2.94
CA TYR A 60 6.28 10.42 -3.45
C TYR A 60 6.10 11.64 -2.54
N THR A 61 6.99 12.61 -2.68
CA THR A 61 6.85 13.93 -2.06
C THR A 61 6.33 14.92 -3.11
N THR A 62 5.21 15.57 -2.83
CA THR A 62 4.72 16.69 -3.64
C THR A 62 5.26 18.00 -3.05
N ASN A 63 5.98 18.77 -3.86
CA ASN A 63 6.50 20.10 -3.48
C ASN A 63 5.67 21.15 -4.20
N THR A 64 4.93 21.97 -3.48
CA THR A 64 4.09 23.03 -4.03
C THR A 64 4.59 24.39 -3.60
N CYS A 65 4.87 25.28 -4.56
CA CYS A 65 5.27 26.64 -4.27
C CYS A 65 4.12 27.46 -3.67
N ALA A 66 4.31 27.99 -2.46
CA ALA A 66 3.32 28.79 -1.77
C ALA A 66 2.98 30.13 -2.47
N ARG A 67 3.87 30.61 -3.37
CA ARG A 67 3.72 31.91 -4.06
C ARG A 67 3.02 31.79 -5.41
N CYS A 68 3.37 30.81 -6.22
CA CYS A 68 2.89 30.70 -7.60
C CYS A 68 2.08 29.43 -7.88
N GLY A 69 2.01 28.48 -6.92
CA GLY A 69 1.30 27.23 -7.11
C GLY A 69 2.04 26.20 -7.99
N ASP A 70 3.24 26.52 -8.48
CA ASP A 70 4.05 25.55 -9.20
C ASP A 70 4.32 24.33 -8.35
N SER A 71 4.20 23.12 -8.93
CA SER A 71 4.38 21.90 -8.19
C SER A 71 5.18 20.85 -8.96
N ASN A 72 5.97 20.09 -8.23
CA ASN A 72 6.70 18.95 -8.74
C ASN A 72 6.62 17.77 -7.75
N LYS A 73 6.92 16.57 -8.25
CA LYS A 73 7.01 15.35 -7.43
C LYS A 73 8.45 14.88 -7.39
N SER A 74 8.91 14.49 -6.20
CA SER A 74 10.24 13.95 -5.95
C SER A 74 10.19 12.81 -4.93
N ASP A 75 11.33 12.26 -4.57
CA ASP A 75 11.52 11.27 -3.49
C ASP A 75 10.56 10.09 -3.63
N TYR A 76 10.51 9.53 -4.83
CA TYR A 76 9.70 8.36 -5.09
C TYR A 76 10.18 7.17 -4.27
N THR A 77 9.23 6.47 -3.65
CA THR A 77 9.47 5.23 -2.91
C THR A 77 8.69 4.10 -3.56
N GLU A 78 9.30 2.93 -3.64
CA GLU A 78 8.68 1.75 -4.25
C GLU A 78 7.40 1.33 -3.49
N PRO A 79 6.43 0.70 -4.18
CA PRO A 79 5.29 0.06 -3.56
C PRO A 79 5.73 -0.92 -2.48
N THR A 80 4.98 -1.03 -1.40
CA THR A 80 5.33 -1.94 -0.29
C THR A 80 5.14 -3.41 -0.61
N GLY A 81 4.43 -3.71 -1.70
CA GLY A 81 3.99 -5.06 -2.03
C GLY A 81 2.86 -5.56 -1.12
N HIS A 82 2.29 -6.70 -1.48
CA HIS A 82 1.29 -7.36 -0.65
C HIS A 82 1.95 -8.25 0.40
N LYS A 83 1.39 -8.26 1.62
CA LYS A 83 1.79 -9.17 2.70
C LYS A 83 0.70 -10.22 2.88
N PRO A 84 0.93 -11.47 2.42
CA PRO A 84 -0.09 -12.51 2.53
C PRO A 84 -0.41 -12.83 4.00
N SER A 85 -1.69 -13.07 4.27
CA SER A 85 -2.18 -13.67 5.51
C SER A 85 -1.90 -15.18 5.54
N ASP A 86 -2.21 -15.82 6.66
CA ASP A 86 -2.45 -17.26 6.70
C ASP A 86 -3.69 -17.62 5.87
N TRP A 87 -3.90 -18.92 5.64
CA TRP A 87 -5.07 -19.42 4.93
C TRP A 87 -6.35 -19.14 5.71
N ILE A 88 -7.29 -18.48 5.07
CA ILE A 88 -8.64 -18.21 5.57
C ILE A 88 -9.59 -19.19 4.87
N VAL A 89 -10.31 -19.99 5.61
CA VAL A 89 -11.28 -20.94 5.06
C VAL A 89 -12.57 -20.19 4.72
N ASP A 90 -12.92 -20.13 3.43
CA ASP A 90 -14.17 -19.53 2.95
C ASP A 90 -15.35 -20.51 3.08
N LYS A 91 -15.09 -21.76 2.73
CA LYS A 91 -16.08 -22.85 2.74
C LYS A 91 -15.43 -24.14 3.20
N GLN A 92 -16.01 -24.77 4.19
CA GLN A 92 -15.59 -26.11 4.61
C GLN A 92 -15.94 -27.15 3.55
N PRO A 93 -15.07 -28.14 3.31
CA PRO A 93 -15.40 -29.25 2.44
C PRO A 93 -16.48 -30.15 3.06
N THR A 94 -17.26 -30.81 2.21
CA THR A 94 -18.22 -31.82 2.59
C THR A 94 -17.98 -33.10 1.79
N THR A 95 -18.76 -34.15 2.04
CA THR A 95 -18.74 -35.40 1.23
C THR A 95 -19.16 -35.14 -0.22
N ASP A 96 -19.99 -34.12 -0.45
CA ASP A 96 -20.59 -33.83 -1.77
C ASP A 96 -19.92 -32.69 -2.48
N SER A 97 -19.25 -31.77 -1.76
CA SER A 97 -18.67 -30.58 -2.32
C SER A 97 -17.29 -30.26 -1.76
N GLU A 98 -16.44 -29.73 -2.60
CA GLU A 98 -15.17 -29.14 -2.19
C GLU A 98 -15.39 -27.89 -1.34
N GLY A 99 -14.46 -27.67 -0.42
CA GLY A 99 -14.30 -26.42 0.28
C GLY A 99 -13.44 -25.43 -0.52
N SER A 100 -13.24 -24.25 0.04
CA SER A 100 -12.33 -23.24 -0.50
C SER A 100 -11.65 -22.46 0.62
N LYS A 101 -10.45 -22.03 0.35
CA LYS A 101 -9.65 -21.16 1.20
C LYS A 101 -8.94 -20.12 0.37
N HIS A 102 -8.65 -18.98 0.98
CA HIS A 102 -7.89 -17.94 0.33
C HIS A 102 -6.84 -17.32 1.26
N LYS A 103 -5.93 -16.58 0.67
CA LYS A 103 -5.07 -15.63 1.37
C LYS A 103 -5.41 -14.24 0.91
N GLU A 104 -5.38 -13.29 1.83
CA GLU A 104 -5.55 -11.88 1.53
C GLU A 104 -4.34 -11.07 1.99
N CYS A 105 -4.20 -9.87 1.46
CA CYS A 105 -3.18 -8.95 1.95
C CYS A 105 -3.58 -8.41 3.32
N THR A 106 -2.74 -8.59 4.33
CA THR A 106 -2.97 -8.07 5.70
C THR A 106 -3.00 -6.56 5.80
N VAL A 107 -2.59 -5.84 4.74
CA VAL A 107 -2.51 -4.37 4.71
C VAL A 107 -3.70 -3.75 3.96
N CYS A 108 -4.04 -4.27 2.77
CA CYS A 108 -5.09 -3.70 1.92
C CYS A 108 -6.34 -4.59 1.76
N GLY A 109 -6.31 -5.82 2.27
CA GLY A 109 -7.43 -6.75 2.18
C GLY A 109 -7.64 -7.39 0.80
N GLU A 110 -6.75 -7.14 -0.17
CA GLU A 110 -6.86 -7.71 -1.50
C GLU A 110 -6.65 -9.23 -1.47
N LYS A 111 -7.54 -9.97 -2.13
CA LYS A 111 -7.45 -11.43 -2.23
C LYS A 111 -6.33 -11.81 -3.19
N LEU A 112 -5.31 -12.48 -2.67
CA LEU A 112 -4.07 -12.79 -3.39
C LEU A 112 -4.06 -14.18 -4.02
N GLU A 113 -4.59 -15.16 -3.29
CA GLU A 113 -4.54 -16.57 -3.69
C GLU A 113 -5.81 -17.27 -3.24
N THR A 114 -6.34 -18.17 -4.07
CA THR A 114 -7.48 -19.01 -3.73
C THR A 114 -7.13 -20.46 -4.05
N GLN A 115 -7.43 -21.36 -3.13
CA GLN A 115 -7.22 -22.78 -3.33
C GLN A 115 -8.47 -23.57 -2.94
N PRO A 116 -8.81 -24.64 -3.66
CA PRO A 116 -9.84 -25.58 -3.22
C PRO A 116 -9.33 -26.36 -2.00
N ILE A 117 -10.28 -26.81 -1.17
CA ILE A 117 -10.06 -27.83 -0.15
C ILE A 117 -10.80 -29.07 -0.66
N GLU A 118 -10.09 -30.17 -0.82
CA GLU A 118 -10.68 -31.39 -1.37
C GLU A 118 -11.87 -31.88 -0.55
N LYS A 119 -12.78 -32.59 -1.23
CA LYS A 119 -13.95 -33.20 -0.60
C LYS A 119 -13.53 -34.18 0.49
N ILE A 120 -14.38 -34.29 1.51
CA ILE A 120 -14.29 -35.33 2.53
C ILE A 120 -14.92 -36.60 1.97
N TYR A 121 -14.14 -37.64 1.82
CA TYR A 121 -14.66 -38.87 1.18
C TYR A 121 -15.45 -39.80 2.12
N ASN A 122 -15.14 -39.76 3.40
CA ASN A 122 -15.88 -40.46 4.42
C ASN A 122 -15.71 -39.78 5.77
N SER A 123 -16.74 -39.78 6.58
CA SER A 123 -16.69 -39.26 7.95
C SER A 123 -17.34 -40.25 8.90
N ALA A 124 -16.84 -40.32 10.10
CA ALA A 124 -17.42 -41.07 11.20
C ALA A 124 -17.15 -40.34 12.51
N THR A 125 -17.91 -40.72 13.56
CA THR A 125 -17.68 -40.21 14.91
C THR A 125 -16.97 -41.30 15.72
N THR A 126 -15.98 -40.91 16.51
CA THR A 126 -15.25 -41.83 17.35
C THR A 126 -16.12 -42.37 18.48
N ASP A 127 -15.92 -43.64 18.81
CA ASP A 127 -16.56 -44.31 19.94
C ASP A 127 -15.91 -43.91 21.29
N SER A 128 -16.31 -44.58 22.36
CA SER A 128 -15.76 -44.37 23.71
C SER A 128 -14.27 -44.70 23.85
N LYS A 129 -13.69 -45.39 22.87
CA LYS A 129 -12.27 -45.71 22.82
C LYS A 129 -11.51 -44.75 21.91
N GLY A 130 -12.16 -43.72 21.37
CA GLY A 130 -11.60 -42.81 20.40
C GLY A 130 -11.41 -43.43 19.02
N GLU A 131 -12.10 -44.52 18.70
CA GLU A 131 -11.95 -45.27 17.46
C GLU A 131 -13.13 -45.01 16.52
N ALA A 132 -12.83 -44.87 15.23
CA ALA A 132 -13.85 -44.80 14.18
C ALA A 132 -13.36 -45.51 12.93
N VAL A 133 -14.28 -46.16 12.19
CA VAL A 133 -13.96 -46.73 10.88
C VAL A 133 -14.39 -45.74 9.80
N VAL A 134 -13.41 -45.20 9.06
CA VAL A 134 -13.65 -44.22 8.02
C VAL A 134 -13.05 -44.75 6.72
N GLY A 135 -13.88 -44.92 5.68
CA GLY A 135 -13.43 -45.44 4.39
C GLY A 135 -12.77 -46.82 4.44
N GLY A 136 -13.12 -47.66 5.44
CA GLY A 136 -12.51 -48.97 5.64
C GLY A 136 -11.23 -48.98 6.48
N TYR A 137 -10.80 -47.81 6.95
CA TYR A 137 -9.62 -47.66 7.82
C TYR A 137 -10.04 -47.40 9.26
N LEU A 138 -9.41 -48.10 10.20
CA LEU A 138 -9.54 -47.80 11.61
C LEU A 138 -8.71 -46.58 11.96
N VAL A 139 -9.37 -45.55 12.45
CA VAL A 139 -8.74 -44.26 12.86
C VAL A 139 -8.89 -44.17 14.39
N THR A 140 -7.80 -43.89 15.07
CA THR A 140 -7.80 -43.64 16.53
C THR A 140 -7.45 -42.20 16.81
N VAL A 141 -8.28 -41.51 17.59
CA VAL A 141 -8.07 -40.12 18.01
C VAL A 141 -7.72 -40.11 19.49
N THR A 142 -6.58 -39.55 19.80
CA THR A 142 -6.11 -39.35 21.19
C THR A 142 -5.81 -37.87 21.43
N ASP A 143 -6.07 -37.42 22.62
CA ASP A 143 -5.66 -36.12 23.08
C ASP A 143 -4.12 -36.03 23.16
N THR A 144 -3.54 -34.97 22.65
CA THR A 144 -2.09 -34.82 22.55
C THR A 144 -1.39 -34.66 23.88
N ASP A 145 -2.06 -34.10 24.86
CA ASP A 145 -1.49 -33.81 26.17
C ASP A 145 -1.69 -34.94 27.14
N THR A 146 -2.92 -35.45 27.22
CA THR A 146 -3.29 -36.52 28.17
C THR A 146 -3.07 -37.93 27.63
N LYS A 147 -2.93 -38.11 26.31
CA LYS A 147 -2.87 -39.40 25.60
C LYS A 147 -4.12 -40.26 25.73
N ASN A 148 -5.20 -39.69 26.26
CA ASN A 148 -6.46 -40.40 26.39
C ASN A 148 -7.25 -40.43 25.07
N PRO A 149 -8.08 -41.47 24.83
CA PRO A 149 -8.98 -41.51 23.69
C PRO A 149 -9.99 -40.37 23.72
N VAL A 150 -10.29 -39.81 22.56
CA VAL A 150 -11.31 -38.76 22.41
C VAL A 150 -12.56 -39.36 21.79
N ALA A 151 -13.61 -39.48 22.58
CA ALA A 151 -14.91 -39.99 22.14
C ALA A 151 -15.79 -38.90 21.54
N ASN A 152 -16.72 -39.29 20.66
CA ASN A 152 -17.67 -38.41 19.97
C ASN A 152 -17.00 -37.30 19.13
N ASP A 153 -15.79 -37.54 18.70
CA ASP A 153 -15.07 -36.62 17.83
C ASP A 153 -15.33 -36.97 16.36
N ALA A 154 -15.57 -35.94 15.55
CA ALA A 154 -15.82 -36.12 14.13
C ALA A 154 -14.48 -36.21 13.37
N VAL A 155 -14.28 -37.33 12.68
CA VAL A 155 -13.09 -37.58 11.87
C VAL A 155 -13.47 -37.85 10.43
N ALA A 156 -12.60 -37.43 9.52
CA ALA A 156 -12.76 -37.64 8.09
C ALA A 156 -11.43 -38.02 7.45
N LEU A 157 -11.49 -38.73 6.33
CA LEU A 157 -10.32 -38.98 5.48
C LEU A 157 -10.37 -38.13 4.21
N HIS A 158 -9.22 -37.69 3.76
CA HIS A 158 -9.05 -37.19 2.42
C HIS A 158 -9.01 -38.30 1.38
N LYS A 159 -9.22 -37.95 0.11
CA LYS A 159 -9.21 -38.87 -1.04
C LYS A 159 -7.95 -39.74 -1.16
N ASP A 160 -6.82 -39.16 -0.75
CA ASP A 160 -5.52 -39.84 -0.80
C ASP A 160 -5.20 -40.70 0.41
N ASN A 161 -6.18 -40.88 1.32
CA ASN A 161 -6.00 -41.55 2.61
C ASN A 161 -4.89 -40.98 3.50
N SER A 162 -4.42 -39.76 3.17
CA SER A 162 -3.43 -39.08 4.00
C SER A 162 -4.12 -38.32 5.14
N ILE A 163 -3.78 -38.68 6.34
CA ILE A 163 -4.08 -38.05 7.64
C ILE A 163 -5.57 -37.75 7.89
N PRO A 164 -6.21 -38.38 8.88
CA PRO A 164 -7.53 -38.02 9.34
C PRO A 164 -7.54 -36.58 9.86
N ILE A 165 -8.52 -35.79 9.39
CA ILE A 165 -8.75 -34.45 9.87
C ILE A 165 -9.81 -34.50 10.96
N ARG A 166 -9.54 -33.86 12.08
CA ARG A 166 -10.53 -33.51 13.07
C ARG A 166 -11.44 -32.44 12.49
N LEU A 167 -12.73 -32.74 12.42
CA LEU A 167 -13.71 -31.72 12.01
C LEU A 167 -14.04 -30.84 13.22
N PRO A 168 -14.19 -29.54 13.03
CA PRO A 168 -14.53 -28.61 14.09
C PRO A 168 -15.93 -28.83 14.63
#